data_ccbd11e406214cb4db0e4b29b39e569d
#
_entry.id   ccbd11e406214cb4db0e4b29b39e569d
#
_cell.length_a   1.000
_cell.length_b   1.000
_cell.length_c   1.000
_cell.angle_alpha   90.00
_cell.angle_beta   90.00
_cell.angle_gamma   90.00
#
_symmetry.space_group_name_H-M   'P 1'
#
loop_
_entity.id
_entity.type
_entity.pdbx_description
1 polymer ?
#
loop_
_entity_poly.entity_id
_entity_poly.type
_entity_poly.pdbx_seq_one_letter_code
_entity_poly.pdbx_strand_id
1 'polypeptide(L)'
;RSQQVDVAIIEVGMGGLLDSTNVCQPLLTAITTVGLDHVALLGDSLEAIARQKAGIIKPGVPLVTGRLEPEALAVVEQKAAEKDAPLFSWSQAYQVEHQESEKGECFSFSNAYRVKDSYQTALMGLHQADNAGLALHLCDLYCQLQSLPLLTKEEVERALLAAVWPGRLERISDQPLILLDGAHNPHALRSLAATLDQHYPTYRKHILFACIQTKALDDMVELLQKIPKVAISLTAFADPRSF
;
A
#
# COMPACT_ATOMS: atom_id res chain seq x y z
N ARG A 1 -8.00 13.99 20.24
CA ARG A 1 -7.91 14.22 21.71
C ARG A 1 -9.19 13.80 22.45
N SER A 2 -10.36 13.85 21.81
CA SER A 2 -11.64 13.46 22.45
C SER A 2 -11.77 11.96 22.70
N GLN A 3 -11.06 11.11 21.95
CA GLN A 3 -11.15 9.64 22.01
C GLN A 3 -10.15 8.99 22.98
N GLN A 4 -9.21 9.75 23.55
CA GLN A 4 -8.18 9.27 24.47
C GLN A 4 -7.43 8.01 23.95
N VAL A 5 -7.11 8.02 22.67
CA VAL A 5 -6.35 6.91 22.04
C VAL A 5 -4.90 6.91 22.48
N ASP A 6 -4.30 5.74 22.67
CA ASP A 6 -2.89 5.57 23.00
C ASP A 6 -2.00 5.83 21.78
N VAL A 7 -2.47 5.44 20.59
CA VAL A 7 -1.76 5.61 19.30
C VAL A 7 -2.74 6.11 18.25
N ALA A 8 -2.30 7.06 17.43
CA ALA A 8 -3.03 7.53 16.26
C ALA A 8 -2.20 7.25 14.99
N ILE A 9 -2.79 6.57 14.03
CA ILE A 9 -2.24 6.39 12.69
C ILE A 9 -2.93 7.41 11.79
N ILE A 10 -2.13 8.31 11.19
CA ILE A 10 -2.63 9.41 10.37
C ILE A 10 -2.22 9.18 8.93
N GLU A 11 -3.22 8.96 8.07
CA GLU A 11 -3.01 8.81 6.64
C GLU A 11 -3.02 10.16 5.94
N VAL A 12 -2.05 10.37 5.06
CA VAL A 12 -1.97 11.54 4.17
C VAL A 12 -3.06 11.43 3.10
N GLY A 13 -3.82 12.48 2.88
CA GLY A 13 -4.85 12.51 1.84
C GLY A 13 -4.24 12.54 0.44
N MET A 14 -3.26 13.42 0.19
CA MET A 14 -2.59 13.52 -1.10
C MET A 14 -1.17 14.10 -0.96
N GLY A 15 -0.21 13.51 -1.69
CA GLY A 15 1.18 13.98 -1.68
C GLY A 15 1.83 13.82 -0.31
N GLY A 16 1.89 14.86 0.48
CA GLY A 16 2.46 14.88 1.83
C GLY A 16 2.93 16.26 2.26
N LEU A 17 3.75 16.93 1.43
CA LEU A 17 4.36 18.22 1.77
C LEU A 17 3.32 19.30 2.16
N LEU A 18 2.27 19.43 1.38
CA LEU A 18 1.22 20.43 1.55
C LEU A 18 -0.08 19.83 2.11
N ASP A 19 -0.05 18.57 2.52
CA ASP A 19 -1.22 17.93 3.10
C ASP A 19 -1.53 18.49 4.49
N SER A 20 -2.81 18.63 4.81
CA SER A 20 -3.27 19.17 6.09
C SER A 20 -2.82 18.32 7.30
N THR A 21 -2.57 17.03 7.09
CA THR A 21 -2.04 16.14 8.14
C THR A 21 -0.57 16.43 8.46
N ASN A 22 0.16 17.14 7.59
CA ASN A 22 1.58 17.42 7.76
C ASN A 22 1.92 18.40 8.88
N VAL A 23 0.91 18.95 9.57
CA VAL A 23 1.08 19.72 10.81
C VAL A 23 1.41 18.85 12.03
N CYS A 24 1.24 17.54 11.93
CA CYS A 24 1.52 16.60 13.01
C CYS A 24 3.02 16.46 13.28
N GLN A 25 3.35 16.19 14.55
CA GLN A 25 4.70 15.78 14.99
C GLN A 25 4.61 14.26 15.30
N PRO A 26 5.00 13.41 14.34
CA PRO A 26 4.88 11.96 14.51
C PRO A 26 6.06 11.38 15.29
N LEU A 27 5.87 10.19 15.88
CA LEU A 27 6.95 9.37 16.43
C LEU A 27 7.68 8.59 15.33
N LEU A 28 6.95 8.21 14.28
CA LEU A 28 7.42 7.48 13.10
C LEU A 28 6.74 8.05 11.86
N THR A 29 7.42 8.01 10.74
CA THR A 29 6.83 8.30 9.42
C THR A 29 6.97 7.10 8.49
N ALA A 30 6.06 6.96 7.54
CA ALA A 30 6.11 5.89 6.55
C ALA A 30 5.77 6.41 5.15
N ILE A 31 6.51 5.93 4.15
CA ILE A 31 6.19 6.08 2.73
C ILE A 31 5.99 4.67 2.17
N THR A 32 4.76 4.31 1.88
CA THR A 32 4.38 2.94 1.46
C THR A 32 4.89 2.62 0.06
N THR A 33 4.44 3.39 -0.92
CA THR A 33 4.82 3.27 -2.34
C THR A 33 4.83 4.65 -3.00
N VAL A 34 5.55 4.74 -4.12
CA VAL A 34 5.49 5.89 -5.04
C VAL A 34 5.11 5.38 -6.42
N GLY A 35 4.05 5.90 -6.98
CA GLY A 35 3.56 5.58 -8.31
C GLY A 35 2.99 6.82 -8.99
N LEU A 36 2.85 6.78 -10.31
CA LEU A 36 2.24 7.87 -11.08
C LEU A 36 0.74 7.95 -10.77
N ASP A 37 0.38 8.91 -9.95
CA ASP A 37 -0.99 9.27 -9.60
C ASP A 37 -1.07 10.76 -9.33
N HIS A 38 -2.26 11.36 -9.55
CA HIS A 38 -2.48 12.78 -9.37
C HIS A 38 -1.42 13.66 -10.05
N VAL A 39 -0.95 13.24 -11.23
CA VAL A 39 0.20 13.87 -11.95
C VAL A 39 0.01 15.36 -12.21
N ALA A 40 -1.23 15.80 -12.39
CA ALA A 40 -1.55 17.22 -12.58
C ALA A 40 -1.23 18.10 -11.36
N LEU A 41 -1.16 17.50 -10.15
CA LEU A 41 -0.92 18.20 -8.90
C LEU A 41 0.43 17.88 -8.28
N LEU A 42 0.88 16.62 -8.41
CA LEU A 42 2.09 16.14 -7.73
C LEU A 42 3.33 16.11 -8.64
N GLY A 43 3.13 16.25 -9.96
CA GLY A 43 4.18 16.15 -10.97
C GLY A 43 4.09 14.86 -11.79
N ASP A 44 4.79 14.83 -12.92
CA ASP A 44 4.70 13.82 -13.97
C ASP A 44 5.83 12.79 -13.93
N SER A 45 6.64 12.79 -12.87
CA SER A 45 7.72 11.82 -12.66
C SER A 45 7.70 11.23 -11.25
N LEU A 46 8.31 10.04 -11.08
CA LEU A 46 8.41 9.39 -9.78
C LEU A 46 9.18 10.25 -8.78
N GLU A 47 10.22 10.97 -9.22
CA GLU A 47 10.99 11.87 -8.38
C GLU A 47 10.16 13.07 -7.91
N ALA A 48 9.32 13.64 -8.78
CA ALA A 48 8.46 14.76 -8.41
C ALA A 48 7.46 14.34 -7.33
N ILE A 49 6.79 13.19 -7.55
CA ILE A 49 5.85 12.62 -6.57
C ILE A 49 6.55 12.23 -5.28
N ALA A 50 7.75 11.62 -5.38
CA ALA A 50 8.57 11.29 -4.20
C ALA A 50 8.92 12.51 -3.38
N ARG A 51 9.28 13.66 -4.00
CA ARG A 51 9.52 14.92 -3.29
C ARG A 51 8.30 15.40 -2.51
N GLN A 52 7.11 15.29 -3.07
CA GLN A 52 5.87 15.64 -2.38
C GLN A 52 5.62 14.71 -1.19
N LYS A 53 5.80 13.40 -1.36
CA LYS A 53 5.63 12.43 -0.28
C LYS A 53 6.71 12.59 0.81
N ALA A 54 7.96 12.82 0.43
CA ALA A 54 9.07 13.07 1.35
C ALA A 54 8.90 14.34 2.20
N GLY A 55 7.93 15.21 1.86
CA GLY A 55 7.56 16.36 2.67
C GLY A 55 7.04 16.03 4.08
N ILE A 56 6.65 14.77 4.35
CA ILE A 56 6.24 14.32 5.69
C ILE A 56 7.45 14.03 6.61
N ILE A 57 8.65 13.92 6.07
CA ILE A 57 9.86 13.61 6.85
C ILE A 57 10.17 14.75 7.80
N LYS A 58 10.27 14.45 9.09
CA LYS A 58 10.52 15.43 10.15
C LYS A 58 11.94 15.29 10.69
N PRO A 59 12.56 16.38 11.18
CA PRO A 59 13.90 16.33 11.74
C PRO A 59 14.04 15.28 12.85
N GLY A 60 15.01 14.37 12.69
CA GLY A 60 15.30 13.32 13.66
C GLY A 60 14.25 12.24 13.85
N VAL A 61 13.13 12.28 13.10
CA VAL A 61 12.05 11.28 13.20
C VAL A 61 12.34 10.12 12.26
N PRO A 62 12.34 8.87 12.75
CA PRO A 62 12.57 7.70 11.91
C PRO A 62 11.54 7.58 10.78
N LEU A 63 12.05 7.24 9.59
CA LEU A 63 11.28 6.98 8.39
C LEU A 63 11.40 5.52 7.99
N VAL A 64 10.28 4.87 7.73
CA VAL A 64 10.25 3.54 7.11
C VAL A 64 9.71 3.65 5.69
N THR A 65 10.33 2.98 4.73
CA THR A 65 9.79 2.91 3.37
C THR A 65 9.39 1.49 3.01
N GLY A 66 8.27 1.37 2.30
CA GLY A 66 7.98 0.16 1.55
C GLY A 66 8.87 0.04 0.30
N ARG A 67 8.47 -0.81 -0.64
CA ARG A 67 9.21 -0.99 -1.90
C ARG A 67 9.05 0.25 -2.78
N LEU A 68 10.14 0.96 -2.99
CA LEU A 68 10.22 2.13 -3.87
C LEU A 68 11.10 1.82 -5.08
N GLU A 69 10.75 2.41 -6.22
CA GLU A 69 11.63 2.41 -7.39
C GLU A 69 12.90 3.24 -7.08
N PRO A 70 14.05 2.90 -7.70
CA PRO A 70 15.34 3.52 -7.38
C PRO A 70 15.32 5.07 -7.43
N GLU A 71 14.63 5.64 -8.41
CA GLU A 71 14.52 7.09 -8.60
C GLU A 71 13.77 7.76 -7.44
N ALA A 72 12.70 7.12 -6.97
CA ALA A 72 11.92 7.59 -5.84
C ALA A 72 12.68 7.40 -4.52
N LEU A 73 13.38 6.27 -4.36
CA LEU A 73 14.19 5.98 -3.17
C LEU A 73 15.31 7.01 -3.01
N ALA A 74 16.03 7.34 -4.08
CA ALA A 74 17.12 8.34 -4.03
C ALA A 74 16.65 9.70 -3.52
N VAL A 75 15.45 10.14 -3.93
CA VAL A 75 14.84 11.39 -3.43
C VAL A 75 14.53 11.30 -1.93
N VAL A 76 13.99 10.15 -1.51
CA VAL A 76 13.63 9.93 -0.10
C VAL A 76 14.88 9.86 0.76
N GLU A 77 15.96 9.17 0.32
CA GLU A 77 17.25 9.09 1.00
C GLU A 77 17.89 10.47 1.18
N GLN A 78 17.90 11.25 0.09
CA GLN A 78 18.39 12.63 0.16
C GLN A 78 17.63 13.44 1.21
N LYS A 79 16.28 13.34 1.18
CA LYS A 79 15.44 14.12 2.11
C LYS A 79 15.58 13.66 3.56
N ALA A 80 15.73 12.37 3.79
CA ALA A 80 16.01 11.81 5.12
C ALA A 80 17.35 12.32 5.67
N ALA A 81 18.39 12.33 4.85
CA ALA A 81 19.70 12.87 5.22
C ALA A 81 19.64 14.38 5.52
N GLU A 82 18.93 15.19 4.71
CA GLU A 82 18.72 16.62 4.97
C GLU A 82 18.01 16.91 6.31
N LYS A 83 17.28 15.93 6.83
CA LYS A 83 16.50 16.04 8.07
C LYS A 83 17.12 15.29 9.25
N ASP A 84 18.31 14.71 9.08
CA ASP A 84 18.91 13.80 10.07
C ASP A 84 17.91 12.71 10.54
N ALA A 85 17.00 12.29 9.65
CA ALA A 85 15.98 11.29 9.92
C ALA A 85 16.54 9.89 9.68
N PRO A 86 16.57 9.00 10.69
CA PRO A 86 16.97 7.61 10.49
C PRO A 86 16.07 6.93 9.46
N LEU A 87 16.66 6.37 8.40
CA LEU A 87 15.94 5.71 7.32
C LEU A 87 16.01 4.19 7.46
N PHE A 88 14.87 3.54 7.43
CA PHE A 88 14.67 2.10 7.42
C PHE A 88 14.01 1.70 6.10
N SER A 89 14.81 1.40 5.08
CA SER A 89 14.30 1.09 3.76
C SER A 89 14.04 -0.40 3.57
N TRP A 90 13.09 -0.70 2.70
CA TRP A 90 12.84 -2.04 2.20
C TRP A 90 14.15 -2.73 1.77
N SER A 91 14.27 -4.02 2.01
CA SER A 91 15.42 -4.89 1.76
C SER A 91 16.70 -4.62 2.57
N GLN A 92 16.87 -3.43 3.12
CA GLN A 92 18.02 -3.11 4.00
C GLN A 92 17.66 -3.30 5.48
N ALA A 93 16.52 -2.76 5.93
CA ALA A 93 16.10 -2.81 7.32
C ALA A 93 15.18 -3.99 7.63
N TYR A 94 14.42 -4.44 6.65
CA TYR A 94 13.53 -5.59 6.77
C TYR A 94 13.29 -6.25 5.40
N GLN A 95 12.85 -7.50 5.42
CA GLN A 95 12.61 -8.29 4.22
C GLN A 95 11.24 -8.97 4.29
N VAL A 96 10.57 -9.04 3.15
CA VAL A 96 9.34 -9.80 2.93
C VAL A 96 9.56 -10.70 1.72
N GLU A 97 9.37 -11.99 1.92
CA GLU A 97 9.42 -12.99 0.85
C GLU A 97 8.03 -13.61 0.70
N HIS A 98 7.46 -13.50 -0.49
CA HIS A 98 6.15 -14.05 -0.78
C HIS A 98 6.18 -15.58 -0.80
N GLN A 99 5.12 -16.19 -0.31
CA GLN A 99 4.92 -17.64 -0.30
C GLN A 99 3.61 -17.97 -1.01
N GLU A 100 3.56 -19.11 -1.68
CA GLU A 100 2.32 -19.58 -2.32
C GLU A 100 1.25 -19.86 -1.25
N SER A 101 0.01 -19.45 -1.52
CA SER A 101 -1.13 -19.68 -0.65
C SER A 101 -2.42 -19.79 -1.46
N GLU A 102 -3.32 -20.64 -1.01
CA GLU A 102 -4.67 -20.77 -1.59
C GLU A 102 -5.66 -19.72 -1.06
N LYS A 103 -5.36 -19.13 0.09
CA LYS A 103 -6.25 -18.16 0.76
C LYS A 103 -5.46 -17.03 1.36
N GLY A 104 -5.74 -15.79 0.89
CA GLY A 104 -5.01 -14.61 1.32
C GLY A 104 -3.56 -14.63 0.82
N GLU A 105 -2.70 -13.83 1.42
CA GLU A 105 -1.29 -13.78 1.08
C GLU A 105 -0.44 -14.34 2.22
N CYS A 106 0.43 -15.31 1.91
CA CYS A 106 1.43 -15.80 2.83
C CYS A 106 2.79 -15.21 2.52
N PHE A 107 3.54 -14.88 3.56
CA PHE A 107 4.87 -14.31 3.43
C PHE A 107 5.75 -14.64 4.62
N SER A 108 7.06 -14.72 4.41
CA SER A 108 8.00 -14.66 5.53
C SER A 108 8.50 -13.23 5.72
N PHE A 109 8.73 -12.90 6.97
CA PHE A 109 9.20 -11.58 7.40
C PHE A 109 10.42 -11.72 8.29
N SER A 110 11.40 -10.87 8.09
CA SER A 110 12.57 -10.73 8.98
C SER A 110 13.01 -9.28 9.09
N ASN A 111 13.53 -8.92 10.24
CA ASN A 111 14.21 -7.65 10.52
C ASN A 111 15.21 -7.84 11.66
N ALA A 112 15.74 -6.75 12.23
CA ALA A 112 16.67 -6.82 13.36
C ALA A 112 16.08 -7.45 14.63
N TYR A 113 14.76 -7.56 14.71
CA TYR A 113 14.03 -8.03 15.91
C TYR A 113 13.39 -9.40 15.72
N ARG A 114 13.17 -9.85 14.49
CA ARG A 114 12.49 -11.10 14.13
C ARG A 114 13.31 -11.91 13.14
N VAL A 115 13.48 -13.18 13.46
CA VAL A 115 14.18 -14.14 12.58
C VAL A 115 13.15 -14.86 11.74
N LYS A 116 13.07 -14.54 10.44
CA LYS A 116 12.30 -15.18 9.36
C LYS A 116 11.04 -15.95 9.80
N ASP A 117 10.10 -15.24 10.40
CA ASP A 117 8.78 -15.78 10.73
C ASP A 117 7.85 -15.77 9.51
N SER A 118 7.02 -16.82 9.38
CA SER A 118 5.98 -16.85 8.35
C SER A 118 4.65 -16.37 8.91
N TYR A 119 3.95 -15.56 8.10
CA TYR A 119 2.67 -14.95 8.43
C TYR A 119 1.69 -15.07 7.27
N GLN A 120 0.40 -14.90 7.57
CA GLN A 120 -0.66 -14.82 6.59
C GLN A 120 -1.51 -13.58 6.85
N THR A 121 -1.87 -12.85 5.78
CA THR A 121 -2.87 -11.78 5.85
C THR A 121 -4.15 -12.20 5.14
N ALA A 122 -5.30 -11.73 5.64
CA ALA A 122 -6.60 -11.95 5.00
C ALA A 122 -6.78 -11.10 3.74
N LEU A 123 -6.00 -10.02 3.59
CA LEU A 123 -6.05 -9.13 2.43
C LEU A 123 -5.34 -9.79 1.24
N MET A 124 -5.96 -9.73 0.06
CA MET A 124 -5.47 -10.37 -1.15
C MET A 124 -4.59 -9.43 -1.99
N GLY A 125 -3.58 -10.01 -2.62
CA GLY A 125 -2.63 -9.33 -3.51
C GLY A 125 -1.23 -9.22 -2.91
N LEU A 126 -0.20 -9.48 -3.72
CA LEU A 126 1.21 -9.46 -3.29
C LEU A 126 1.58 -8.16 -2.57
N HIS A 127 1.04 -7.03 -3.02
CA HIS A 127 1.23 -5.75 -2.36
C HIS A 127 0.70 -5.70 -0.92
N GLN A 128 -0.25 -6.56 -0.56
CA GLN A 128 -0.77 -6.62 0.82
C GLN A 128 0.20 -7.34 1.75
N ALA A 129 0.94 -8.33 1.27
CA ALA A 129 2.05 -8.92 2.02
C ALA A 129 3.17 -7.89 2.25
N ASP A 130 3.51 -7.10 1.22
CA ASP A 130 4.47 -6.00 1.34
C ASP A 130 4.00 -4.94 2.36
N ASN A 131 2.73 -4.55 2.31
CA ASN A 131 2.12 -3.62 3.27
C ASN A 131 2.12 -4.19 4.70
N ALA A 132 1.82 -5.48 4.87
CA ALA A 132 1.86 -6.16 6.16
C ALA A 132 3.29 -6.18 6.74
N GLY A 133 4.31 -6.44 5.92
CA GLY A 133 5.70 -6.39 6.34
C GLY A 133 6.14 -4.98 6.76
N LEU A 134 5.74 -3.95 6.01
CA LEU A 134 5.97 -2.55 6.39
C LEU A 134 5.31 -2.23 7.74
N ALA A 135 4.04 -2.64 7.93
CA ALA A 135 3.31 -2.42 9.17
C ALA A 135 3.98 -3.14 10.35
N LEU A 136 4.43 -4.39 10.16
CA LEU A 136 5.18 -5.13 11.17
C LEU A 136 6.46 -4.42 11.59
N HIS A 137 7.24 -3.94 10.61
CA HIS A 137 8.47 -3.22 10.91
C HIS A 137 8.20 -1.92 11.67
N LEU A 138 7.16 -1.18 11.30
CA LEU A 138 6.71 0.01 12.03
C LEU A 138 6.27 -0.31 13.46
N CYS A 139 5.54 -1.40 13.68
CA CYS A 139 5.14 -1.85 15.01
C CYS A 139 6.36 -2.21 15.87
N ASP A 140 7.32 -2.95 15.32
CA ASP A 140 8.53 -3.32 16.05
C ASP A 140 9.37 -2.08 16.43
N LEU A 141 9.54 -1.14 15.50
CA LEU A 141 10.21 0.14 15.80
C LEU A 141 9.46 0.96 16.86
N TYR A 142 8.13 1.02 16.77
CA TYR A 142 7.31 1.70 17.76
C TYR A 142 7.50 1.09 19.15
N CYS A 143 7.45 -0.24 19.25
CA CYS A 143 7.69 -0.94 20.51
C CYS A 143 9.07 -0.61 21.08
N GLN A 144 10.10 -0.60 20.25
CA GLN A 144 11.46 -0.23 20.67
C GLN A 144 11.55 1.22 21.17
N LEU A 145 10.99 2.17 20.43
CA LEU A 145 10.99 3.59 20.80
C LEU A 145 10.23 3.87 22.10
N GLN A 146 9.19 3.09 22.39
CA GLN A 146 8.37 3.23 23.60
C GLN A 146 8.81 2.31 24.74
N SER A 147 9.89 1.52 24.56
CA SER A 147 10.31 0.49 25.52
C SER A 147 9.21 -0.51 25.86
N LEU A 148 8.37 -0.84 24.90
CA LEU A 148 7.31 -1.84 25.01
C LEU A 148 7.83 -3.21 24.54
N PRO A 149 7.25 -4.33 25.04
CA PRO A 149 7.54 -5.65 24.50
C PRO A 149 7.08 -5.72 23.03
N LEU A 150 7.81 -6.49 22.22
CA LEU A 150 7.37 -6.79 20.85
C LEU A 150 6.08 -7.62 20.89
N LEU A 151 5.25 -7.43 19.88
CA LEU A 151 4.09 -8.30 19.69
C LEU A 151 4.55 -9.74 19.46
N THR A 152 3.86 -10.69 20.09
CA THR A 152 4.10 -12.12 19.86
C THR A 152 3.68 -12.50 18.44
N LYS A 153 4.15 -13.68 17.98
CA LYS A 153 3.76 -14.18 16.66
C LYS A 153 2.24 -14.36 16.55
N GLU A 154 1.61 -14.91 17.59
CA GLU A 154 0.17 -15.16 17.67
C GLU A 154 -0.65 -13.86 17.65
N GLU A 155 -0.15 -12.81 18.28
CA GLU A 155 -0.80 -11.48 18.24
C GLU A 155 -0.75 -10.88 16.84
N VAL A 156 0.40 -10.98 16.18
CA VAL A 156 0.58 -10.52 14.80
C VAL A 156 -0.31 -11.31 13.84
N GLU A 157 -0.30 -12.64 13.89
CA GLU A 157 -1.14 -13.51 13.05
C GLU A 157 -2.63 -13.18 13.22
N ARG A 158 -3.08 -13.05 14.46
CA ARG A 158 -4.47 -12.66 14.75
C ARG A 158 -4.83 -11.30 14.15
N ALA A 159 -3.95 -10.31 14.25
CA ALA A 159 -4.17 -8.98 13.72
C ALA A 159 -4.22 -8.97 12.18
N LEU A 160 -3.29 -9.68 11.52
CA LEU A 160 -3.24 -9.78 10.07
C LEU A 160 -4.43 -10.52 9.47
N LEU A 161 -4.91 -11.59 10.14
CA LEU A 161 -6.09 -12.34 9.71
C LEU A 161 -7.40 -11.59 10.01
N ALA A 162 -7.41 -10.70 10.99
CA ALA A 162 -8.56 -9.84 11.29
C ALA A 162 -8.60 -8.55 10.45
N ALA A 163 -7.57 -8.28 9.64
CA ALA A 163 -7.51 -7.08 8.83
C ALA A 163 -8.58 -7.10 7.74
N VAL A 164 -9.43 -6.07 7.73
CA VAL A 164 -10.47 -5.87 6.72
C VAL A 164 -10.32 -4.46 6.16
N TRP A 165 -10.31 -4.34 4.85
CA TRP A 165 -10.31 -3.05 4.18
C TRP A 165 -11.35 -3.03 3.06
N PRO A 166 -12.45 -2.32 3.22
CA PRO A 166 -13.49 -2.27 2.20
C PRO A 166 -12.97 -1.78 0.84
N GLY A 167 -13.41 -2.43 -0.23
CA GLY A 167 -13.00 -2.06 -1.59
C GLY A 167 -11.55 -2.41 -1.96
N ARG A 168 -10.91 -3.35 -1.27
CA ARG A 168 -9.61 -3.93 -1.65
C ARG A 168 -9.77 -5.42 -1.88
N LEU A 169 -10.14 -5.80 -3.12
CA LEU A 169 -10.55 -7.16 -3.49
C LEU A 169 -11.55 -7.75 -2.49
N GLU A 170 -12.42 -6.89 -1.99
CA GLU A 170 -13.45 -7.26 -1.02
C GLU A 170 -14.42 -8.27 -1.63
N ARG A 171 -14.55 -9.41 -0.98
CA ARG A 171 -15.45 -10.46 -1.43
C ARG A 171 -16.86 -10.18 -0.93
N ILE A 172 -17.73 -9.74 -1.87
CA ILE A 172 -19.14 -9.37 -1.56
C ILE A 172 -20.05 -10.58 -1.62
N SER A 173 -19.79 -11.53 -2.53
CA SER A 173 -20.63 -12.72 -2.74
C SER A 173 -19.77 -13.90 -3.21
N ASP A 174 -20.24 -15.10 -2.88
CA ASP A 174 -19.62 -16.36 -3.28
C ASP A 174 -20.30 -17.02 -4.49
N GLN A 175 -21.59 -16.75 -4.68
CA GLN A 175 -22.39 -17.36 -5.75
C GLN A 175 -23.37 -16.33 -6.33
N PRO A 176 -23.03 -15.71 -7.46
CA PRO A 176 -21.71 -15.74 -8.13
C PRO A 176 -20.62 -15.09 -7.29
N LEU A 177 -19.36 -15.46 -7.55
CA LEU A 177 -18.22 -14.78 -6.92
C LEU A 177 -18.19 -13.33 -7.40
N ILE A 178 -18.31 -12.38 -6.46
CA ILE A 178 -18.24 -10.94 -6.72
C ILE A 178 -17.16 -10.35 -5.84
N LEU A 179 -16.20 -9.67 -6.48
CA LEU A 179 -15.12 -8.93 -5.84
C LEU A 179 -15.31 -7.45 -6.10
N LEU A 180 -15.11 -6.61 -5.08
CA LEU A 180 -15.10 -5.16 -5.19
C LEU A 180 -13.66 -4.66 -4.97
N ASP A 181 -13.18 -3.82 -5.90
CA ASP A 181 -11.88 -3.20 -5.79
C ASP A 181 -11.91 -1.72 -6.17
N GLY A 182 -11.11 -0.92 -5.50
CA GLY A 182 -11.02 0.52 -5.71
C GLY A 182 -9.92 0.95 -6.70
N ALA A 183 -9.34 0.05 -7.48
CA ALA A 183 -8.31 0.37 -8.44
C ALA A 183 -8.83 1.33 -9.51
N HIS A 184 -8.23 2.52 -9.61
CA HIS A 184 -8.66 3.62 -10.48
C HIS A 184 -7.50 4.37 -11.14
N ASN A 185 -6.29 3.80 -11.08
CA ASN A 185 -5.10 4.29 -11.78
C ASN A 185 -4.30 3.11 -12.35
N PRO A 186 -3.38 3.33 -13.32
CA PRO A 186 -2.63 2.25 -13.94
C PRO A 186 -1.79 1.42 -12.97
N HIS A 187 -1.24 2.04 -11.91
CA HIS A 187 -0.44 1.33 -10.90
C HIS A 187 -1.31 0.31 -10.11
N ALA A 188 -2.46 0.74 -9.62
CA ALA A 188 -3.39 -0.13 -8.89
C ALA A 188 -3.96 -1.24 -9.79
N LEU A 189 -4.28 -0.93 -11.06
CA LEU A 189 -4.79 -1.94 -12.00
C LEU A 189 -3.76 -3.01 -12.36
N ARG A 190 -2.45 -2.69 -12.41
CA ARG A 190 -1.41 -3.71 -12.56
C ARG A 190 -1.41 -4.68 -11.38
N SER A 191 -1.52 -4.17 -10.15
CA SER A 191 -1.60 -5.00 -8.95
C SER A 191 -2.86 -5.87 -8.94
N LEU A 192 -4.02 -5.30 -9.31
CA LEU A 192 -5.27 -6.03 -9.46
C LEU A 192 -5.16 -7.14 -10.50
N ALA A 193 -4.62 -6.84 -11.70
CA ALA A 193 -4.46 -7.81 -12.77
C ALA A 193 -3.57 -8.98 -12.34
N ALA A 194 -2.43 -8.70 -11.71
CA ALA A 194 -1.53 -9.73 -11.19
C ALA A 194 -2.23 -10.62 -10.14
N THR A 195 -2.98 -10.03 -9.23
CA THR A 195 -3.73 -10.77 -8.20
C THR A 195 -4.83 -11.64 -8.81
N LEU A 196 -5.57 -11.12 -9.81
CA LEU A 196 -6.61 -11.90 -10.50
C LEU A 196 -6.02 -13.04 -11.33
N ASP A 197 -4.82 -12.89 -11.87
CA ASP A 197 -4.13 -13.97 -12.59
C ASP A 197 -3.62 -15.04 -11.62
N GLN A 198 -3.07 -14.65 -10.50
CA GLN A 198 -2.55 -15.55 -9.47
C GLN A 198 -3.65 -16.37 -8.80
N HIS A 199 -4.72 -15.72 -8.30
CA HIS A 199 -5.74 -16.38 -7.48
C HIS A 199 -6.93 -16.93 -8.27
N TYR A 200 -7.15 -16.42 -9.49
CA TYR A 200 -8.31 -16.78 -10.33
C TYR A 200 -7.93 -17.13 -11.78
N PRO A 201 -6.85 -17.91 -12.03
CA PRO A 201 -6.33 -18.14 -13.39
C PRO A 201 -7.32 -18.89 -14.31
N THR A 202 -8.15 -19.74 -13.74
CA THR A 202 -9.12 -20.57 -14.48
C THR A 202 -10.47 -19.89 -14.72
N TYR A 203 -10.80 -18.88 -13.93
CA TYR A 203 -12.11 -18.22 -13.97
C TYR A 203 -12.28 -17.37 -15.24
N ARG A 204 -13.50 -17.37 -15.76
CA ARG A 204 -13.96 -16.31 -16.66
C ARG A 204 -14.27 -15.07 -15.81
N LYS A 205 -13.68 -13.96 -16.16
CA LYS A 205 -13.79 -12.70 -15.41
C LYS A 205 -14.68 -11.73 -16.16
N HIS A 206 -15.64 -11.12 -15.47
CA HIS A 206 -16.41 -9.99 -16.00
C HIS A 206 -16.12 -8.78 -15.12
N ILE A 207 -15.48 -7.78 -15.69
CA ILE A 207 -15.10 -6.56 -14.96
C ILE A 207 -16.10 -5.46 -15.34
N LEU A 208 -16.85 -4.99 -14.35
CA LEU A 208 -17.63 -3.76 -14.46
C LEU A 208 -16.72 -2.61 -13.99
N PHE A 209 -16.30 -1.77 -14.91
CA PHE A 209 -15.33 -0.70 -14.62
C PHE A 209 -15.97 0.68 -14.77
N ALA A 210 -15.70 1.53 -13.79
CA ALA A 210 -16.05 2.93 -13.81
C ALA A 210 -14.94 3.75 -13.15
N CYS A 211 -14.63 4.91 -13.69
CA CYS A 211 -13.74 5.86 -13.06
C CYS A 211 -14.12 7.30 -13.41
N ILE A 212 -13.51 8.26 -12.76
CA ILE A 212 -13.58 9.65 -13.18
C ILE A 212 -12.76 9.85 -14.46
N GLN A 213 -13.12 10.85 -15.27
CA GLN A 213 -12.35 11.23 -16.45
C GLN A 213 -10.89 11.53 -16.07
N THR A 214 -9.97 10.82 -16.70
CA THR A 214 -8.54 10.96 -16.47
C THR A 214 -7.80 10.74 -17.78
N LYS A 215 -6.63 11.33 -17.91
CA LYS A 215 -5.75 11.15 -19.08
C LYS A 215 -5.24 9.70 -19.23
N ALA A 216 -5.28 8.90 -18.16
CA ALA A 216 -4.80 7.53 -18.16
C ALA A 216 -5.91 6.49 -18.44
N LEU A 217 -7.09 6.90 -18.90
CA LEU A 217 -8.22 5.98 -19.15
C LEU A 217 -7.85 4.90 -20.17
N ASP A 218 -7.24 5.30 -21.30
CA ASP A 218 -6.85 4.35 -22.35
C ASP A 218 -5.85 3.32 -21.84
N ASP A 219 -4.84 3.77 -21.08
CA ASP A 219 -3.85 2.88 -20.43
C ASP A 219 -4.53 1.90 -19.47
N MET A 220 -5.53 2.37 -18.72
CA MET A 220 -6.28 1.53 -17.78
C MET A 220 -7.10 0.47 -18.51
N VAL A 221 -7.80 0.86 -19.57
CA VAL A 221 -8.59 -0.09 -20.39
C VAL A 221 -7.66 -1.11 -21.06
N GLU A 222 -6.52 -0.67 -21.60
CA GLU A 222 -5.52 -1.58 -22.16
C GLU A 222 -4.98 -2.59 -21.13
N LEU A 223 -4.72 -2.16 -19.90
CA LEU A 223 -4.31 -3.04 -18.81
C LEU A 223 -5.39 -4.06 -18.45
N LEU A 224 -6.66 -3.65 -18.38
CA LEU A 224 -7.76 -4.55 -18.12
C LEU A 224 -7.94 -5.58 -19.23
N GLN A 225 -7.76 -5.19 -20.50
CA GLN A 225 -7.88 -6.10 -21.65
C GLN A 225 -6.79 -7.19 -21.67
N LYS A 226 -5.64 -6.96 -21.02
CA LYS A 226 -4.56 -7.94 -20.89
C LYS A 226 -4.84 -9.06 -19.87
N ILE A 227 -5.88 -8.91 -19.04
CA ILE A 227 -6.27 -9.93 -18.06
C ILE A 227 -6.83 -11.15 -18.81
N PRO A 228 -6.33 -12.36 -18.57
CA PRO A 228 -6.81 -13.56 -19.27
C PRO A 228 -8.29 -13.83 -19.03
N LYS A 229 -9.01 -14.25 -20.08
CA LYS A 229 -10.44 -14.63 -20.05
C LYS A 229 -11.36 -13.54 -19.49
N VAL A 230 -11.06 -12.26 -19.80
CA VAL A 230 -11.82 -11.10 -19.34
C VAL A 230 -12.90 -10.67 -20.33
N ALA A 231 -14.04 -10.26 -19.82
CA ALA A 231 -15.03 -9.41 -20.49
C ALA A 231 -15.12 -8.10 -19.69
N ILE A 232 -15.14 -6.97 -20.37
CA ILE A 232 -15.17 -5.64 -19.73
C ILE A 232 -16.48 -4.95 -20.12
N SER A 233 -17.15 -4.40 -19.11
CA SER A 233 -18.25 -3.46 -19.29
C SER A 233 -17.84 -2.13 -18.64
N LEU A 234 -17.94 -1.06 -19.40
CA LEU A 234 -17.74 0.29 -18.89
C LEU A 234 -19.08 0.85 -18.44
N THR A 235 -19.08 1.59 -17.34
CA THR A 235 -20.26 2.24 -16.80
C THR A 235 -19.91 3.60 -16.21
N ALA A 236 -20.91 4.45 -16.10
CA ALA A 236 -20.82 5.74 -15.44
C ALA A 236 -21.49 5.69 -14.06
N PHE A 237 -21.13 6.59 -13.19
CA PHE A 237 -21.76 6.82 -11.89
C PHE A 237 -22.15 8.30 -11.72
N ALA A 238 -22.96 8.60 -10.70
CA ALA A 238 -23.52 9.93 -10.49
C ALA A 238 -22.45 10.94 -9.98
N ASP A 239 -21.46 11.24 -10.82
CA ASP A 239 -20.45 12.28 -10.61
C ASP A 239 -20.23 13.01 -11.94
N PRO A 240 -20.22 14.35 -11.98
CA PRO A 240 -19.99 15.12 -13.21
C PRO A 240 -18.67 14.79 -13.92
N ARG A 241 -17.71 14.21 -13.22
CA ARG A 241 -16.40 13.79 -13.75
C ARG A 241 -16.40 12.35 -14.28
N SER A 242 -17.49 11.59 -14.10
CA SER A 242 -17.62 10.24 -14.67
C SER A 242 -17.72 10.31 -16.19
N PHE A 243 -17.15 9.31 -16.88
CA PHE A 243 -17.31 9.17 -18.35
C PHE A 243 -18.42 8.19 -18.66
#